data_add843d6d06263bebe18c9c418ca2e53
#
_entry.id   add843d6d06263bebe18c9c418ca2e53
#
_cell.length_a   1.000
_cell.length_b   1.000
_cell.length_c   1.000
_cell.angle_alpha   90.00
_cell.angle_beta   90.00
_cell.angle_gamma   90.00
#
_symmetry.space_group_name_H-M   'P 1'
#
loop_
_entity.id
_entity.type
_entity.pdbx_description
1 polymer ?
#
loop_
_entity_poly.entity_id
_entity_poly.type
_entity_poly.pdbx_seq_one_letter_code
_entity_poly.pdbx_strand_id
1 'polypeptide(L)'
;VRTEPDAPKHQGISYLLMPMDSEGIDRRPIKQMTGDSDFNELFLTDVRIPAKNIVGARGEGWKVANATLGHERGSLADTNVTQNRLNSLIDLMKNETIDGQRVIDKPIFRDRLLSIQGRLMAQQSNALRILSSQINKEQDANLAKVIVKLQGTELRHELEGLAIDAMGELGTLYEDSPHLRD
;
A
#
# COMPACT_ATOMS: atom_id res chain seq x y z
N VAL A 1 -23.86 -0.65 1.85
CA VAL A 1 -25.18 -0.70 1.22
C VAL A 1 -26.04 0.43 1.77
N ARG A 2 -26.87 1.06 0.91
CA ARG A 2 -27.87 2.04 1.36
C ARG A 2 -29.09 1.30 1.90
N THR A 3 -29.34 1.43 3.18
CA THR A 3 -30.47 0.80 3.88
C THR A 3 -31.60 1.78 4.21
N GLU A 4 -31.30 3.09 4.24
CA GLU A 4 -32.24 4.16 4.51
C GLU A 4 -32.27 5.13 3.30
N PRO A 5 -33.15 4.91 2.30
CA PRO A 5 -33.16 5.70 1.07
C PRO A 5 -33.38 7.19 1.30
N ASP A 6 -34.25 7.54 2.26
CA ASP A 6 -34.68 8.89 2.55
C ASP A 6 -33.75 9.64 3.54
N ALA A 7 -32.77 8.95 4.11
CA ALA A 7 -31.83 9.55 5.06
C ALA A 7 -30.77 10.41 4.34
N PRO A 8 -30.20 11.43 5.03
CA PRO A 8 -29.09 12.21 4.51
C PRO A 8 -27.92 11.32 4.07
N LYS A 9 -27.13 11.80 3.11
CA LYS A 9 -26.09 11.10 2.33
C LYS A 9 -25.34 9.99 3.07
N HIS A 10 -24.77 10.26 4.25
CA HIS A 10 -23.95 9.31 4.99
C HIS A 10 -24.71 8.53 6.07
N GLN A 11 -25.86 9.02 6.49
CA GLN A 11 -26.69 8.39 7.53
C GLN A 11 -27.58 7.26 6.99
N GLY A 12 -27.69 7.13 5.68
CA GLY A 12 -28.46 6.08 5.03
C GLY A 12 -27.67 4.82 4.67
N ILE A 13 -26.41 4.73 5.09
CA ILE A 13 -25.50 3.63 4.71
C ILE A 13 -25.27 2.71 5.89
N SER A 14 -25.43 1.40 5.67
CA SER A 14 -25.06 0.36 6.64
C SER A 14 -23.88 -0.47 6.13
N TYR A 15 -23.08 -0.97 7.05
CA TYR A 15 -21.95 -1.85 6.78
C TYR A 15 -22.36 -3.29 7.11
N LEU A 16 -22.15 -4.21 6.16
CA LEU A 16 -22.53 -5.61 6.32
C LEU A 16 -21.32 -6.51 5.98
N LEU A 17 -21.18 -7.59 6.74
CA LEU A 17 -20.25 -8.67 6.38
C LEU A 17 -20.98 -9.69 5.53
N MET A 18 -20.42 -10.01 4.38
CA MET A 18 -21.00 -10.92 3.40
C MET A 18 -20.00 -12.05 3.12
N PRO A 19 -20.36 -13.32 3.35
CA PRO A 19 -19.55 -14.44 2.89
C PRO A 19 -19.40 -14.40 1.37
N MET A 20 -18.18 -14.59 0.87
CA MET A 20 -17.89 -14.49 -0.57
C MET A 20 -18.35 -15.69 -1.39
N ASP A 21 -18.81 -16.75 -0.72
CA ASP A 21 -19.44 -17.96 -1.29
C ASP A 21 -20.97 -17.90 -1.26
N SER A 22 -21.56 -16.74 -0.91
CA SER A 22 -23.01 -16.56 -0.90
C SER A 22 -23.58 -16.71 -2.31
N GLU A 23 -24.75 -17.34 -2.39
CA GLU A 23 -25.51 -17.45 -3.64
C GLU A 23 -25.83 -16.06 -4.22
N GLY A 24 -25.68 -15.91 -5.53
CA GLY A 24 -25.89 -14.64 -6.26
C GLY A 24 -24.65 -13.78 -6.37
N ILE A 25 -23.49 -14.23 -5.90
CA ILE A 25 -22.20 -13.53 -6.11
C ILE A 25 -21.47 -14.16 -7.31
N ASP A 26 -21.25 -13.36 -8.35
CA ASP A 26 -20.34 -13.68 -9.44
C ASP A 26 -19.06 -12.84 -9.28
N ARG A 27 -17.91 -13.51 -9.13
CA ARG A 27 -16.62 -12.88 -8.93
C ARG A 27 -15.74 -13.09 -10.16
N ARG A 28 -15.34 -12.01 -10.81
CA ARG A 28 -14.51 -12.03 -12.02
C ARG A 28 -13.15 -11.39 -11.73
N PRO A 29 -12.05 -12.15 -11.79
CA PRO A 29 -10.70 -11.60 -11.64
C PRO A 29 -10.39 -10.57 -12.72
N ILE A 30 -9.78 -9.43 -12.33
CA ILE A 30 -9.30 -8.41 -13.25
C ILE A 30 -7.80 -8.60 -13.43
N LYS A 31 -7.40 -8.97 -14.66
CA LYS A 31 -5.98 -9.12 -14.99
C LYS A 31 -5.31 -7.75 -15.07
N GLN A 32 -4.27 -7.56 -14.25
CA GLN A 32 -3.46 -6.35 -14.19
C GLN A 32 -2.36 -6.36 -15.27
N MET A 33 -1.65 -5.24 -15.44
CA MET A 33 -0.51 -5.13 -16.38
C MET A 33 0.64 -6.07 -16.02
N THR A 34 0.80 -6.41 -14.73
CA THR A 34 1.78 -7.39 -14.23
C THR A 34 1.44 -8.83 -14.59
N GLY A 35 0.21 -9.10 -15.03
CA GLY A 35 -0.31 -10.46 -15.25
C GLY A 35 -1.08 -11.03 -14.06
N ASP A 36 -0.92 -10.44 -12.87
CA ASP A 36 -1.61 -10.85 -11.64
C ASP A 36 -3.10 -10.48 -11.67
N SER A 37 -3.86 -11.03 -10.74
CA SER A 37 -5.29 -10.79 -10.62
C SER A 37 -5.70 -10.52 -9.17
N ASP A 38 -5.05 -9.54 -8.54
CA ASP A 38 -5.28 -9.15 -7.15
C ASP A 38 -6.63 -8.43 -6.94
N PHE A 39 -7.21 -7.91 -8.01
CA PHE A 39 -8.50 -7.22 -8.00
C PHE A 39 -9.57 -8.06 -8.67
N ASN A 40 -10.81 -7.87 -8.20
CA ASN A 40 -11.95 -8.59 -8.73
C ASN A 40 -13.11 -7.62 -8.98
N GLU A 41 -13.86 -7.91 -10.02
CA GLU A 41 -15.17 -7.35 -10.26
C GLU A 41 -16.23 -8.24 -9.60
N LEU A 42 -17.17 -7.66 -8.86
CA LEU A 42 -18.21 -8.39 -8.16
C LEU A 42 -19.57 -8.00 -8.72
N PHE A 43 -20.33 -8.99 -9.17
CA PHE A 43 -21.73 -8.85 -9.54
C PHE A 43 -22.59 -9.48 -8.44
N LEU A 44 -23.51 -8.70 -7.90
CA LEU A 44 -24.39 -9.10 -6.81
C LEU A 44 -25.83 -9.14 -7.31
N THR A 45 -26.42 -10.34 -7.41
CA THR A 45 -27.78 -10.52 -7.88
C THR A 45 -28.59 -11.21 -6.78
N ASP A 46 -29.53 -10.50 -6.18
CA ASP A 46 -30.45 -11.00 -5.13
C ASP A 46 -29.74 -11.68 -3.95
N VAL A 47 -28.51 -11.27 -3.63
CA VAL A 47 -27.73 -11.83 -2.51
C VAL A 47 -28.43 -11.57 -1.19
N ARG A 48 -28.69 -12.63 -0.42
CA ARG A 48 -29.34 -12.58 0.88
C ARG A 48 -28.33 -12.69 2.00
N ILE A 49 -28.31 -11.70 2.88
CA ILE A 49 -27.41 -11.62 4.03
C ILE A 49 -28.23 -11.56 5.32
N PRO A 50 -27.91 -12.37 6.34
CA PRO A 50 -28.59 -12.27 7.62
C PRO A 50 -28.43 -10.87 8.25
N ALA A 51 -29.48 -10.29 8.79
CA ALA A 51 -29.47 -8.98 9.42
C ALA A 51 -28.44 -8.86 10.57
N LYS A 52 -28.13 -9.98 11.25
CA LYS A 52 -27.09 -10.04 12.29
C LYS A 52 -25.68 -9.74 11.79
N ASN A 53 -25.45 -9.75 10.48
CA ASN A 53 -24.15 -9.43 9.87
C ASN A 53 -23.94 -7.91 9.70
N ILE A 54 -24.87 -7.07 10.14
CA ILE A 54 -24.66 -5.62 10.21
C ILE A 54 -23.59 -5.33 11.27
N VAL A 55 -22.60 -4.53 10.89
CA VAL A 55 -21.53 -4.04 11.78
C VAL A 55 -21.90 -2.65 12.28
N GLY A 56 -22.05 -2.51 13.59
CA GLY A 56 -22.59 -1.29 14.20
C GLY A 56 -24.12 -1.20 14.10
N ALA A 57 -24.65 -0.01 14.24
CA ALA A 57 -26.09 0.23 14.07
C ALA A 57 -26.44 0.45 12.59
N ARG A 58 -27.69 0.17 12.24
CA ARG A 58 -28.25 0.48 10.92
C ARG A 58 -28.14 1.99 10.65
N GLY A 59 -27.62 2.37 9.50
CA GLY A 59 -27.35 3.77 9.14
C GLY A 59 -25.98 4.30 9.56
N GLU A 60 -25.20 3.57 10.37
CA GLU A 60 -23.86 3.98 10.83
C GLU A 60 -22.69 3.44 9.98
N GLY A 61 -22.98 2.81 8.85
CA GLY A 61 -21.97 2.17 8.01
C GLY A 61 -20.87 3.09 7.51
N TRP A 62 -21.17 4.38 7.33
CA TRP A 62 -20.12 5.37 6.98
C TRP A 62 -19.06 5.53 8.06
N LYS A 63 -19.48 5.53 9.32
CA LYS A 63 -18.56 5.59 10.48
C LYS A 63 -17.67 4.34 10.54
N VAL A 64 -18.26 3.16 10.33
CA VAL A 64 -17.53 1.88 10.28
C VAL A 64 -16.53 1.87 9.14
N ALA A 65 -16.93 2.25 7.92
CA ALA A 65 -16.04 2.31 6.76
C ALA A 65 -14.85 3.27 7.00
N ASN A 66 -15.10 4.45 7.57
CA ASN A 66 -14.02 5.39 7.88
C ASN A 66 -13.04 4.86 8.95
N ALA A 67 -13.53 4.11 9.94
CA ALA A 67 -12.67 3.46 10.92
C ALA A 67 -11.76 2.42 10.25
N THR A 68 -12.31 1.55 9.38
CA THR A 68 -11.55 0.56 8.61
C THR A 68 -10.49 1.21 7.72
N LEU A 69 -10.87 2.24 6.94
CA LEU A 69 -9.94 2.99 6.08
C LEU A 69 -8.88 3.74 6.90
N GLY A 70 -9.20 4.16 8.12
CA GLY A 70 -8.25 4.76 9.04
C GLY A 70 -7.13 3.80 9.46
N HIS A 71 -7.46 2.53 9.70
CA HIS A 71 -6.49 1.48 10.00
C HIS A 71 -5.65 1.11 8.77
N GLU A 72 -6.28 0.98 7.61
CA GLU A 72 -5.59 0.67 6.35
C GLU A 72 -4.52 1.71 6.00
N ARG A 73 -4.81 3.01 6.19
CA ARG A 73 -3.82 4.07 5.97
C ARG A 73 -2.56 3.90 6.82
N GLY A 74 -2.68 3.34 8.02
CA GLY A 74 -1.54 3.03 8.88
C GLY A 74 -0.65 1.91 8.31
N SER A 75 -1.24 0.88 7.73
CA SER A 75 -0.51 -0.26 7.15
C SER A 75 0.22 0.11 5.84
N LEU A 76 -0.33 1.02 5.04
CA LEU A 76 0.33 1.51 3.80
C LEU A 76 1.62 2.30 4.08
N ALA A 77 1.83 2.73 5.31
CA ALA A 77 3.03 3.44 5.76
C ALA A 77 4.04 2.51 6.47
N ASP A 78 3.95 1.19 6.26
CA ASP A 78 4.87 0.24 6.88
C ASP A 78 6.30 0.47 6.39
N THR A 79 7.08 1.13 7.25
CA THR A 79 8.48 1.46 7.00
C THR A 79 9.39 0.22 6.98
N ASN A 80 8.97 -0.91 7.56
CA ASN A 80 9.76 -2.14 7.57
C ASN A 80 9.81 -2.77 6.18
N VAL A 81 8.69 -2.78 5.46
CA VAL A 81 8.65 -3.27 4.06
C VAL A 81 9.58 -2.44 3.18
N THR A 82 9.53 -1.11 3.31
CA THR A 82 10.42 -0.21 2.56
C THR A 82 11.89 -0.39 2.96
N GLN A 83 12.17 -0.60 4.26
CA GLN A 83 13.52 -0.88 4.73
C GLN A 83 14.09 -2.19 4.16
N ASN A 84 13.28 -3.25 4.12
CA ASN A 84 13.70 -4.53 3.55
C ASN A 84 14.02 -4.40 2.05
N ARG A 85 13.18 -3.69 1.29
CA ARG A 85 13.44 -3.40 -0.13
C ARG A 85 14.70 -2.58 -0.32
N LEU A 86 14.93 -1.57 0.52
CA LEU A 86 16.17 -0.77 0.49
C LEU A 86 17.40 -1.64 0.76
N ASN A 87 17.34 -2.55 1.72
CA ASN A 87 18.44 -3.46 2.02
C ASN A 87 18.73 -4.38 0.81
N SER A 88 17.70 -4.95 0.19
CA SER A 88 17.86 -5.76 -1.03
C SER A 88 18.48 -4.96 -2.18
N LEU A 89 18.07 -3.69 -2.35
CA LEU A 89 18.67 -2.82 -3.36
C LEU A 89 20.15 -2.51 -3.05
N ILE A 90 20.50 -2.25 -1.79
CA ILE A 90 21.88 -2.06 -1.38
C ILE A 90 22.75 -3.29 -1.70
N ASP A 91 22.22 -4.49 -1.44
CA ASP A 91 22.95 -5.72 -1.72
C ASP A 91 23.09 -5.96 -3.23
N LEU A 92 22.07 -5.68 -4.03
CA LEU A 92 22.15 -5.67 -5.48
C LEU A 92 23.23 -4.70 -5.96
N MET A 93 23.21 -3.45 -5.51
CA MET A 93 24.16 -2.42 -5.92
C MET A 93 25.62 -2.72 -5.50
N LYS A 94 25.83 -3.51 -4.44
CA LYS A 94 27.16 -3.98 -4.01
C LYS A 94 27.69 -5.11 -4.89
N ASN A 95 26.81 -5.94 -5.42
CA ASN A 95 27.17 -7.14 -6.17
C ASN A 95 27.24 -6.89 -7.68
N GLU A 96 26.40 -5.99 -8.19
CA GLU A 96 26.35 -5.66 -9.62
C GLU A 96 27.36 -4.60 -10.02
N THR A 97 27.85 -4.71 -11.27
CA THR A 97 28.83 -3.79 -11.84
C THR A 97 28.35 -3.20 -13.16
N ILE A 98 28.67 -1.94 -13.40
CA ILE A 98 28.49 -1.24 -14.68
C ILE A 98 29.86 -0.70 -15.09
N ASP A 99 30.35 -1.09 -16.27
CA ASP A 99 31.69 -0.74 -16.77
C ASP A 99 32.82 -1.13 -15.82
N GLY A 100 32.70 -2.29 -15.15
CA GLY A 100 33.69 -2.81 -14.22
C GLY A 100 33.73 -2.14 -12.84
N GLN A 101 32.85 -1.17 -12.58
CA GLN A 101 32.71 -0.51 -11.28
C GLN A 101 31.40 -0.93 -10.62
N ARG A 102 31.43 -1.25 -9.31
CA ARG A 102 30.21 -1.58 -8.56
C ARG A 102 29.22 -0.41 -8.64
N VAL A 103 27.95 -0.74 -8.79
CA VAL A 103 26.87 0.26 -8.92
C VAL A 103 26.85 1.20 -7.71
N ILE A 104 27.06 0.67 -6.49
CA ILE A 104 27.06 1.45 -5.25
C ILE A 104 28.21 2.49 -5.19
N ASP A 105 29.29 2.29 -5.91
CA ASP A 105 30.44 3.20 -5.92
C ASP A 105 30.27 4.32 -6.96
N LYS A 106 29.30 4.23 -7.86
CA LYS A 106 29.00 5.28 -8.84
C LYS A 106 28.25 6.43 -8.16
N PRO A 107 28.75 7.69 -8.21
CA PRO A 107 28.18 8.81 -7.47
C PRO A 107 26.70 9.03 -7.75
N ILE A 108 26.27 8.91 -9.01
CA ILE A 108 24.88 9.16 -9.42
C ILE A 108 23.87 8.23 -8.72
N PHE A 109 24.22 6.96 -8.54
CA PHE A 109 23.37 5.99 -7.85
C PHE A 109 23.50 6.12 -6.33
N ARG A 110 24.70 6.36 -5.85
CA ARG A 110 24.99 6.54 -4.43
C ARG A 110 24.27 7.74 -3.83
N ASP A 111 24.24 8.87 -4.50
CA ASP A 111 23.56 10.08 -4.02
C ASP A 111 22.05 9.85 -3.91
N ARG A 112 21.46 9.19 -4.89
CA ARG A 112 20.03 8.81 -4.85
C ARG A 112 19.74 7.83 -3.71
N LEU A 113 20.59 6.82 -3.52
CA LEU A 113 20.46 5.85 -2.43
C LEU A 113 20.51 6.54 -1.07
N LEU A 114 21.44 7.46 -0.85
CA LEU A 114 21.56 8.21 0.42
C LEU A 114 20.35 9.12 0.65
N SER A 115 19.81 9.74 -0.39
CA SER A 115 18.58 10.53 -0.32
C SER A 115 17.39 9.67 0.13
N ILE A 116 17.20 8.51 -0.50
CA ILE A 116 16.15 7.55 -0.14
C ILE A 116 16.30 7.09 1.31
N GLN A 117 17.52 6.75 1.72
CA GLN A 117 17.80 6.32 3.10
C GLN A 117 17.47 7.42 4.11
N GLY A 118 17.86 8.66 3.86
CA GLY A 118 17.55 9.80 4.73
C GLY A 118 16.06 10.04 4.85
N ARG A 119 15.32 9.96 3.74
CA ARG A 119 13.86 10.10 3.74
C ARG A 119 13.16 8.94 4.46
N LEU A 120 13.66 7.71 4.34
CA LEU A 120 13.13 6.57 5.08
C LEU A 120 13.32 6.74 6.60
N MET A 121 14.49 7.21 7.05
CA MET A 121 14.75 7.52 8.45
C MET A 121 13.78 8.59 8.99
N ALA A 122 13.54 9.63 8.20
CA ALA A 122 12.57 10.66 8.55
C ALA A 122 11.14 10.10 8.64
N GLN A 123 10.75 9.20 7.73
CA GLN A 123 9.45 8.53 7.76
C GLN A 123 9.30 7.61 8.98
N GLN A 124 10.33 6.86 9.34
CA GLN A 124 10.36 6.03 10.57
C GLN A 124 10.17 6.89 11.82
N SER A 125 10.86 8.03 11.90
CA SER A 125 10.70 8.98 13.00
C SER A 125 9.27 9.55 13.06
N ASN A 126 8.67 9.88 11.93
CA ASN A 126 7.28 10.34 11.87
C ASN A 126 6.29 9.25 12.28
N ALA A 127 6.52 8.00 11.90
CA ALA A 127 5.68 6.87 12.32
C ALA A 127 5.70 6.70 13.85
N LEU A 128 6.87 6.81 14.47
CA LEU A 128 7.01 6.78 15.94
C LEU A 128 6.32 7.96 16.61
N ARG A 129 6.39 9.17 16.04
CA ARG A 129 5.66 10.35 16.55
C ARG A 129 4.15 10.14 16.50
N ILE A 130 3.63 9.58 15.40
CA ILE A 130 2.20 9.26 15.27
C ILE A 130 1.79 8.26 16.35
N LEU A 131 2.57 7.22 16.56
CA LEU A 131 2.29 6.22 17.59
C LEU A 131 2.29 6.84 18.99
N SER A 132 3.29 7.67 19.31
CA SER A 132 3.35 8.41 20.57
C SER A 132 2.13 9.30 20.80
N SER A 133 1.76 10.09 19.76
CA SER A 133 0.58 10.96 19.83
C SER A 133 -0.73 10.18 20.03
N GLN A 134 -0.85 8.98 19.45
CA GLN A 134 -2.01 8.11 19.67
C GLN A 134 -2.08 7.59 21.10
N ILE A 135 -0.94 7.17 21.67
CA ILE A 135 -0.85 6.70 23.07
C ILE A 135 -1.22 7.84 24.03
N ASN A 136 -0.71 9.04 23.78
CA ASN A 136 -0.94 10.23 24.59
C ASN A 136 -2.29 10.92 24.33
N LYS A 137 -3.10 10.41 23.39
CA LYS A 137 -4.40 10.99 23.00
C LYS A 137 -4.31 12.45 22.53
N GLU A 138 -3.21 12.82 21.89
CA GLU A 138 -3.01 14.15 21.31
C GLU A 138 -3.78 14.31 19.99
N GLN A 139 -4.36 15.48 19.73
CA GLN A 139 -5.22 15.71 18.56
C GLN A 139 -4.44 15.92 17.24
N ASP A 140 -3.17 16.26 17.29
CA ASP A 140 -2.37 16.69 16.13
C ASP A 140 -1.89 15.56 15.20
N ALA A 141 -2.22 14.30 15.51
CA ALA A 141 -1.74 13.14 14.73
C ALA A 141 -2.33 13.03 13.31
N ASN A 142 -3.41 13.76 12.98
CA ASN A 142 -4.12 13.55 11.71
C ASN A 142 -3.33 14.05 10.49
N LEU A 143 -2.69 15.21 10.57
CA LEU A 143 -1.87 15.75 9.49
C LEU A 143 -0.65 14.87 9.24
N ALA A 144 0.01 14.43 10.30
CA ALA A 144 1.15 13.53 10.22
C ALA A 144 0.80 12.21 9.50
N LYS A 145 -0.38 11.62 9.76
CA LYS A 145 -0.86 10.41 9.08
C LYS A 145 -1.03 10.59 7.57
N VAL A 146 -1.55 11.74 7.14
CA VAL A 146 -1.72 12.03 5.71
C VAL A 146 -0.36 12.19 5.02
N ILE A 147 0.55 12.93 5.64
CA ILE A 147 1.91 13.16 5.13
C ILE A 147 2.68 11.84 5.00
N VAL A 148 2.62 10.99 6.02
CA VAL A 148 3.33 9.70 6.02
C VAL A 148 2.87 8.79 4.88
N LYS A 149 1.56 8.76 4.57
CA LYS A 149 1.05 8.00 3.43
C LYS A 149 1.61 8.51 2.10
N LEU A 150 1.55 9.82 1.86
CA LEU A 150 2.06 10.42 0.64
C LEU A 150 3.56 10.17 0.47
N GLN A 151 4.33 10.50 1.50
CA GLN A 151 5.79 10.31 1.50
C GLN A 151 6.18 8.84 1.31
N GLY A 152 5.44 7.90 1.94
CA GLY A 152 5.71 6.47 1.80
C GLY A 152 5.48 5.96 0.38
N THR A 153 4.46 6.46 -0.30
CA THR A 153 4.18 6.10 -1.70
C THR A 153 5.26 6.65 -2.62
N GLU A 154 5.61 7.94 -2.49
CA GLU A 154 6.67 8.58 -3.30
C GLU A 154 8.04 7.92 -3.07
N LEU A 155 8.38 7.65 -1.81
CA LEU A 155 9.64 7.00 -1.46
C LEU A 155 9.76 5.60 -2.09
N ARG A 156 8.66 4.85 -2.13
CA ARG A 156 8.61 3.54 -2.79
C ARG A 156 8.86 3.67 -4.28
N HIS A 157 8.21 4.61 -4.96
CA HIS A 157 8.46 4.89 -6.38
C HIS A 157 9.91 5.25 -6.68
N GLU A 158 10.51 6.09 -5.85
CA GLU A 158 11.92 6.47 -6.02
C GLU A 158 12.87 5.28 -5.83
N LEU A 159 12.58 4.42 -4.86
CA LEU A 159 13.36 3.21 -4.59
C LEU A 159 13.26 2.22 -5.76
N GLU A 160 12.06 1.97 -6.26
CA GLU A 160 11.83 1.10 -7.41
C GLU A 160 12.46 1.69 -8.69
N GLY A 161 12.35 3.00 -8.91
CA GLY A 161 13.02 3.68 -10.01
C GLY A 161 14.55 3.60 -9.92
N LEU A 162 15.12 3.72 -8.72
CA LEU A 162 16.56 3.53 -8.53
C LEU A 162 16.98 2.09 -8.82
N ALA A 163 16.16 1.09 -8.42
CA ALA A 163 16.45 -0.32 -8.71
C ALA A 163 16.48 -0.60 -10.22
N ILE A 164 15.48 -0.10 -10.96
CA ILE A 164 15.43 -0.25 -12.42
C ILE A 164 16.66 0.40 -13.07
N ASP A 165 16.99 1.64 -12.70
CA ASP A 165 18.14 2.35 -13.26
C ASP A 165 19.47 1.67 -12.91
N ALA A 166 19.59 1.09 -11.70
CA ALA A 166 20.78 0.35 -11.27
C ALA A 166 20.98 -0.97 -12.03
N MET A 167 19.88 -1.59 -12.48
CA MET A 167 19.91 -2.80 -13.32
C MET A 167 20.11 -2.48 -14.80
N GLY A 168 19.93 -1.23 -15.22
CA GLY A 168 20.04 -0.82 -16.62
C GLY A 168 19.02 -1.53 -17.51
N GLU A 169 19.45 -2.07 -18.65
CA GLU A 169 18.55 -2.77 -19.59
C GLU A 169 17.87 -4.00 -18.95
N LEU A 170 18.53 -4.67 -18.02
CA LEU A 170 17.95 -5.81 -17.30
C LEU A 170 16.76 -5.42 -16.43
N GLY A 171 16.70 -4.17 -15.94
CA GLY A 171 15.58 -3.66 -15.14
C GLY A 171 14.25 -3.57 -15.88
N THR A 172 14.25 -3.70 -17.21
CA THR A 172 13.05 -3.73 -18.06
C THR A 172 12.58 -5.13 -18.42
N LEU A 173 13.33 -6.17 -18.00
CA LEU A 173 13.00 -7.57 -18.31
C LEU A 173 11.96 -8.10 -17.32
N TYR A 174 11.12 -8.99 -17.83
CA TYR A 174 10.15 -9.70 -17.01
C TYR A 174 10.83 -10.83 -16.22
N GLU A 175 10.24 -11.23 -15.09
CA GLU A 175 10.78 -12.22 -14.13
C GLU A 175 11.21 -13.54 -14.79
N ASP A 176 10.46 -13.99 -15.81
CA ASP A 176 10.75 -15.23 -16.55
C ASP A 176 11.61 -15.01 -17.81
N SER A 177 12.23 -13.85 -17.97
CA SER A 177 13.02 -13.58 -19.15
C SER A 177 14.26 -14.49 -19.24
N PRO A 178 14.51 -15.14 -20.40
CA PRO A 178 15.71 -15.98 -20.58
C PRO A 178 17.03 -15.18 -20.56
N HIS A 179 16.95 -13.87 -20.50
CA HIS A 179 18.09 -12.95 -20.42
C HIS A 179 18.44 -12.57 -18.98
N LEU A 180 17.61 -12.94 -17.99
CA LEU A 180 17.97 -12.83 -16.58
C LEU A 180 18.96 -13.93 -16.22
N ARG A 181 19.95 -13.60 -15.42
CA ARG A 181 20.88 -14.58 -14.86
C ARG A 181 20.20 -15.29 -13.68
N ASP A 182 20.42 -16.59 -13.58
CA ASP A 182 20.05 -17.37 -12.39
C ASP A 182 20.82 -16.92 -11.14
#